data_311a54c8e96851c6dc5604228a14363a
#
_entry.id   311a54c8e96851c6dc5604228a14363a
#
_cell.length_a   1.000
_cell.length_b   1.000
_cell.length_c   1.000
_cell.angle_alpha   90.00
_cell.angle_beta   90.00
_cell.angle_gamma   90.00
#
_symmetry.space_group_name_H-M   'P 1'
#
loop_
_entity.id
_entity.type
_entity.pdbx_description
1 polymer ?
#
loop_
_entity_poly.entity_id
_entity_poly.type
_entity_poly.pdbx_seq_one_letter_code
_entity_poly.pdbx_strand_id
1 'polypeptide(L)'
;SYSGPATLRLLNSLCGQSSHQALYNGRRTSCELMTQLESAGWTPQLFFDHNGKFEDYLDSLRKYAGLKPPLAPHTGLKPIYDGFDGSPIYSTLDVLHSWKNALPSEPTRTITLFNLIALHDGNRTPGSGKSLDFKPRAERLLRDLNTFMNELEASGRPVLLLIVPEHGAAVRGDRIQMARLREIPSPHITHVPVFAKFFGLSTKSP
;
A
#
# COMPACT_ATOMS: atom_id res chain seq x y z
N SER A 1 7.86 -11.12 9.21
CA SER A 1 7.77 -9.80 8.57
C SER A 1 6.35 -9.26 8.71
N TYR A 2 6.23 -8.03 9.18
CA TYR A 2 4.94 -7.41 9.49
C TYR A 2 4.79 -6.11 8.70
N SER A 3 3.55 -5.75 8.33
CA SER A 3 3.23 -4.58 7.51
C SER A 3 3.74 -3.27 8.09
N GLY A 4 3.53 -3.03 9.39
CA GLY A 4 3.98 -1.80 10.05
C GLY A 4 5.48 -1.51 9.87
N PRO A 5 6.39 -2.41 10.30
CA PRO A 5 7.83 -2.22 10.10
C PRO A 5 8.26 -2.12 8.63
N ALA A 6 7.61 -2.84 7.73
CA ALA A 6 7.93 -2.77 6.30
C ALA A 6 7.58 -1.40 5.72
N THR A 7 6.37 -0.91 5.99
CA THR A 7 5.93 0.41 5.55
C THR A 7 6.72 1.54 6.20
N LEU A 8 7.07 1.43 7.50
CA LEU A 8 7.92 2.40 8.16
C LEU A 8 9.31 2.49 7.51
N ARG A 9 9.90 1.36 7.09
CA ARG A 9 11.17 1.36 6.34
C ARG A 9 11.04 2.05 4.99
N LEU A 10 9.94 1.81 4.27
CA LEU A 10 9.67 2.47 3.00
C LEU A 10 9.53 3.98 3.19
N LEU A 11 8.75 4.42 4.17
CA LEU A 11 8.49 5.84 4.41
C LEU A 11 9.69 6.59 5.01
N ASN A 12 10.61 5.89 5.69
CA ASN A 12 11.86 6.46 6.25
C ASN A 12 13.09 6.12 5.39
N SER A 13 12.91 5.75 4.12
CA SER A 13 13.96 5.20 3.25
C SER A 13 15.06 6.18 2.86
N LEU A 14 14.86 7.49 2.99
CA LEU A 14 15.86 8.50 2.62
C LEU A 14 17.15 8.42 3.47
N CYS A 15 17.12 7.75 4.62
CA CYS A 15 18.30 7.51 5.46
C CYS A 15 18.82 6.07 5.39
N GLY A 16 18.43 5.32 4.37
CA GLY A 16 18.83 3.92 4.18
C GLY A 16 18.12 2.94 5.14
N GLN A 17 18.70 1.76 5.31
CA GLN A 17 18.10 0.69 6.11
C GLN A 17 18.36 0.91 7.60
N SER A 18 17.29 1.03 8.36
CA SER A 18 17.34 1.12 9.83
C SER A 18 17.13 -0.25 10.47
N SER A 19 17.74 -0.48 11.65
CA SER A 19 17.39 -1.64 12.46
C SER A 19 15.92 -1.60 12.88
N HIS A 20 15.35 -2.75 13.25
CA HIS A 20 13.96 -2.81 13.67
C HIS A 20 13.68 -1.86 14.85
N GLN A 21 14.54 -1.87 15.86
CA GLN A 21 14.41 -0.99 17.03
C GLN A 21 14.49 0.49 16.66
N ALA A 22 15.37 0.86 15.73
CA ALA A 22 15.56 2.26 15.33
C ALA A 22 14.33 2.86 14.63
N LEU A 23 13.43 2.04 14.06
CA LEU A 23 12.18 2.52 13.46
C LEU A 23 11.25 3.18 14.50
N TYR A 24 11.37 2.79 15.76
CA TYR A 24 10.49 3.22 16.85
C TYR A 24 11.16 4.17 17.85
N ASN A 25 12.41 4.57 17.61
CA ASN A 25 13.18 5.47 18.49
C ASN A 25 12.91 6.97 18.23
N GLY A 26 11.72 7.31 17.78
CA GLY A 26 11.33 8.68 17.46
C GLY A 26 11.51 9.03 16.00
N ARG A 27 11.05 10.23 15.64
CA ARG A 27 11.03 10.72 14.27
C ARG A 27 12.37 11.33 13.87
N ARG A 28 12.75 11.10 12.63
CA ARG A 28 13.86 11.79 11.95
C ARG A 28 13.32 12.41 10.66
N THR A 29 12.89 13.66 10.73
CA THR A 29 12.18 14.34 9.63
C THR A 29 12.97 14.35 8.32
N SER A 30 14.30 14.40 8.37
CA SER A 30 15.15 14.29 7.19
C SER A 30 15.09 12.92 6.48
N CYS A 31 14.63 11.89 7.19
CA CYS A 31 14.49 10.53 6.64
C CYS A 31 13.10 10.26 6.07
N GLU A 32 12.11 11.09 6.44
CA GLU A 32 10.70 10.87 6.14
C GLU A 32 10.36 11.31 4.71
N LEU A 33 10.13 10.35 3.83
CA LEU A 33 9.84 10.58 2.41
C LEU A 33 8.68 11.58 2.22
N MET A 34 7.55 11.36 2.90
CA MET A 34 6.36 12.21 2.74
C MET A 34 6.62 13.63 3.25
N THR A 35 7.32 13.78 4.37
CA THR A 35 7.68 15.11 4.93
C THR A 35 8.63 15.86 3.99
N GLN A 36 9.60 15.18 3.38
CA GLN A 36 10.52 15.82 2.43
C GLN A 36 9.81 16.23 1.14
N LEU A 37 8.91 15.38 0.62
CA LEU A 37 8.10 15.72 -0.55
C LEU A 37 7.13 16.88 -0.27
N GLU A 38 6.49 16.89 0.90
CA GLU A 38 5.65 18.03 1.35
C GLU A 38 6.46 19.33 1.38
N SER A 39 7.67 19.30 1.93
CA SER A 39 8.58 20.45 1.94
C SER A 39 9.00 20.92 0.54
N ALA A 40 9.01 20.00 -0.44
CA ALA A 40 9.27 20.29 -1.85
C ALA A 40 8.00 20.73 -2.63
N GLY A 41 6.89 20.99 -1.94
CA GLY A 41 5.64 21.47 -2.53
C GLY A 41 4.72 20.38 -3.08
N TRP A 42 4.89 19.14 -2.65
CA TRP A 42 3.94 18.07 -2.95
C TRP A 42 2.86 17.97 -1.88
N THR A 43 1.65 17.66 -2.27
CA THR A 43 0.52 17.43 -1.36
C THR A 43 0.37 15.94 -1.10
N PRO A 44 0.66 15.45 0.12
CA PRO A 44 0.51 14.05 0.45
C PRO A 44 -0.96 13.67 0.66
N GLN A 45 -1.32 12.45 0.23
CA GLN A 45 -2.66 11.88 0.34
C GLN A 45 -2.59 10.42 0.80
N LEU A 46 -3.64 9.92 1.47
CA LEU A 46 -3.74 8.54 1.93
C LEU A 46 -5.03 7.89 1.44
N PHE A 47 -4.88 6.76 0.76
CA PHE A 47 -5.99 5.94 0.28
C PHE A 47 -5.69 4.47 0.61
N PHE A 48 -6.42 3.90 1.55
CA PHE A 48 -6.30 2.50 1.95
C PHE A 48 -7.57 1.75 1.55
N ASP A 49 -7.45 0.43 1.32
CA ASP A 49 -8.63 -0.43 1.16
C ASP A 49 -9.19 -0.93 2.50
N HIS A 50 -8.72 -0.38 3.61
CA HIS A 50 -9.08 -0.69 4.99
C HIS A 50 -9.05 0.56 5.88
N ASN A 51 -9.48 0.42 7.14
CA ASN A 51 -9.60 1.54 8.08
C ASN A 51 -8.27 1.96 8.77
N GLY A 52 -7.19 1.24 8.55
CA GLY A 52 -5.87 1.53 9.15
C GLY A 52 -5.74 1.22 10.63
N LYS A 53 -6.72 0.57 11.27
CA LYS A 53 -6.74 0.35 12.73
C LYS A 53 -6.05 -0.92 13.20
N PHE A 54 -5.86 -1.91 12.32
CA PHE A 54 -5.20 -3.15 12.72
C PHE A 54 -3.80 -2.87 13.29
N GLU A 55 -3.47 -3.44 14.44
CA GLU A 55 -2.17 -3.29 15.10
C GLU A 55 -1.71 -1.81 15.22
N ASP A 56 -2.64 -0.88 15.38
CA ASP A 56 -2.38 0.58 15.40
C ASP A 56 -1.60 1.08 14.17
N TYR A 57 -1.83 0.45 13.01
CA TYR A 57 -1.05 0.64 11.79
C TYR A 57 -0.92 2.11 11.39
N LEU A 58 -2.03 2.79 11.15
CA LEU A 58 -2.02 4.19 10.72
C LEU A 58 -1.44 5.12 11.79
N ASP A 59 -1.75 4.88 13.07
CA ASP A 59 -1.23 5.67 14.18
C ASP A 59 0.29 5.50 14.32
N SER A 60 0.80 4.28 14.09
CA SER A 60 2.23 4.02 14.02
C SER A 60 2.91 4.77 12.87
N LEU A 61 2.31 4.80 11.68
CA LEU A 61 2.84 5.58 10.55
C LEU A 61 2.85 7.08 10.83
N ARG A 62 1.81 7.60 11.47
CA ARG A 62 1.74 9.00 11.92
C ARG A 62 2.82 9.31 12.94
N LYS A 63 2.98 8.43 13.92
CA LYS A 63 3.92 8.62 15.03
C LYS A 63 5.38 8.52 14.61
N TYR A 64 5.73 7.59 13.71
CA TYR A 64 7.14 7.24 13.42
C TYR A 64 7.60 7.59 12.00
N ALA A 65 6.69 7.92 11.09
CA ALA A 65 7.02 8.36 9.73
C ALA A 65 6.39 9.71 9.35
N GLY A 66 5.81 10.43 10.31
CA GLY A 66 5.31 11.77 10.12
C GLY A 66 4.13 11.92 9.16
N LEU A 67 3.36 10.86 8.98
CA LEU A 67 2.24 10.86 8.06
C LEU A 67 1.10 11.74 8.60
N LYS A 68 0.80 12.87 7.94
CA LYS A 68 -0.17 13.87 8.43
C LYS A 68 -1.56 13.76 7.80
N PRO A 69 -1.71 13.43 6.50
CA PRO A 69 -3.00 13.52 5.85
C PRO A 69 -4.06 12.65 6.52
N PRO A 70 -5.34 13.06 6.49
CA PRO A 70 -6.42 12.18 6.85
C PRO A 70 -6.49 11.00 5.88
N LEU A 71 -6.91 9.85 6.38
CA LEU A 71 -7.28 8.73 5.52
C LEU A 71 -8.53 9.13 4.71
N ALA A 72 -8.49 8.90 3.40
CA ALA A 72 -9.64 9.14 2.54
C ALA A 72 -10.85 8.29 3.02
N PRO A 73 -12.05 8.86 3.06
CA PRO A 73 -13.23 8.14 3.53
C PRO A 73 -13.65 7.06 2.53
N HIS A 74 -14.23 5.98 3.05
CA HIS A 74 -14.80 4.89 2.24
C HIS A 74 -16.29 5.10 1.95
N THR A 75 -16.76 6.34 1.96
CA THR A 75 -18.17 6.67 1.74
C THR A 75 -18.65 6.14 0.37
N GLY A 76 -19.72 5.36 0.39
CA GLY A 76 -20.29 4.77 -0.82
C GLY A 76 -19.59 3.51 -1.33
N LEU A 77 -18.43 3.13 -0.76
CA LEU A 77 -17.74 1.90 -1.13
C LEU A 77 -18.38 0.68 -0.44
N LYS A 78 -18.38 -0.45 -1.14
CA LYS A 78 -18.88 -1.72 -0.59
C LYS A 78 -17.73 -2.60 -0.15
N PRO A 79 -17.77 -3.15 1.08
CA PRO A 79 -16.82 -4.15 1.50
C PRO A 79 -16.86 -5.39 0.62
N ILE A 80 -15.70 -5.94 0.30
CA ILE A 80 -15.57 -7.17 -0.48
C ILE A 80 -15.02 -8.33 0.35
N TYR A 81 -14.33 -8.02 1.45
CA TYR A 81 -13.80 -8.99 2.41
C TYR A 81 -14.00 -8.49 3.83
N ASP A 82 -14.05 -9.42 4.77
CA ASP A 82 -13.79 -9.15 6.19
C ASP A 82 -12.29 -9.38 6.43
N GLY A 83 -11.60 -8.40 6.98
CA GLY A 83 -10.19 -8.49 7.33
C GLY A 83 -9.93 -9.52 8.43
N PHE A 84 -8.67 -9.84 8.64
CA PHE A 84 -8.22 -10.75 9.70
C PHE A 84 -8.60 -10.26 11.11
N ASP A 85 -8.77 -8.95 11.29
CA ASP A 85 -9.24 -8.27 12.51
C ASP A 85 -10.76 -8.07 12.54
N GLY A 86 -11.49 -8.53 11.52
CA GLY A 86 -12.93 -8.37 11.37
C GLY A 86 -13.36 -7.02 10.78
N SER A 87 -12.43 -6.12 10.48
CA SER A 87 -12.76 -4.85 9.82
C SER A 87 -13.09 -5.04 8.34
N PRO A 88 -13.89 -4.14 7.73
CA PRO A 88 -14.21 -4.23 6.32
C PRO A 88 -12.99 -3.94 5.44
N ILE A 89 -12.82 -4.71 4.37
CA ILE A 89 -11.87 -4.45 3.28
C ILE A 89 -12.66 -4.13 2.02
N TYR A 90 -12.34 -3.01 1.41
CA TYR A 90 -13.02 -2.47 0.24
C TYR A 90 -12.36 -2.94 -1.06
N SER A 91 -13.09 -2.80 -2.17
CA SER A 91 -12.57 -3.12 -3.50
C SER A 91 -11.36 -2.23 -3.81
N THR A 92 -10.24 -2.86 -4.16
CA THR A 92 -9.03 -2.13 -4.59
C THR A 92 -9.33 -1.18 -5.74
N LEU A 93 -10.07 -1.64 -6.76
CA LEU A 93 -10.42 -0.81 -7.91
C LEU A 93 -11.29 0.39 -7.49
N ASP A 94 -12.24 0.20 -6.58
CA ASP A 94 -13.10 1.30 -6.12
C ASP A 94 -12.30 2.34 -5.33
N VAL A 95 -11.33 1.91 -4.52
CA VAL A 95 -10.42 2.83 -3.80
C VAL A 95 -9.56 3.61 -4.78
N LEU A 96 -8.99 2.95 -5.80
CA LEU A 96 -8.22 3.61 -6.87
C LEU A 96 -9.09 4.59 -7.68
N HIS A 97 -10.33 4.24 -7.97
CA HIS A 97 -11.31 5.14 -8.61
C HIS A 97 -11.66 6.33 -7.73
N SER A 98 -11.83 6.12 -6.42
CA SER A 98 -12.09 7.23 -5.48
C SER A 98 -10.96 8.25 -5.51
N TRP A 99 -9.70 7.80 -5.54
CA TRP A 99 -8.55 8.68 -5.73
C TRP A 99 -8.59 9.40 -7.08
N LYS A 100 -8.77 8.66 -8.18
CA LYS A 100 -8.81 9.21 -9.53
C LYS A 100 -9.89 10.30 -9.68
N ASN A 101 -11.07 10.04 -9.11
CA ASN A 101 -12.20 10.98 -9.14
C ASN A 101 -11.99 12.21 -8.24
N ALA A 102 -11.13 12.12 -7.22
CA ALA A 102 -10.77 13.23 -6.36
C ALA A 102 -9.65 14.11 -6.95
N LEU A 103 -9.02 13.70 -8.05
CA LEU A 103 -7.99 14.49 -8.69
C LEU A 103 -8.59 15.76 -9.31
N PRO A 104 -7.92 16.93 -9.15
CA PRO A 104 -8.34 18.15 -9.85
C PRO A 104 -8.18 17.98 -11.37
N SER A 105 -8.90 18.78 -12.16
CA SER A 105 -8.82 18.78 -13.63
C SER A 105 -7.38 19.04 -14.11
N GLU A 106 -6.73 20.03 -13.49
CA GLU A 106 -5.34 20.33 -13.80
C GLU A 106 -4.37 19.46 -12.96
N PRO A 107 -3.26 19.02 -13.57
CA PRO A 107 -2.25 18.27 -12.85
C PRO A 107 -1.67 19.08 -11.68
N THR A 108 -1.67 18.48 -10.50
CA THR A 108 -1.06 19.05 -9.28
C THR A 108 0.05 18.14 -8.79
N ARG A 109 0.98 18.72 -8.01
CA ARG A 109 2.02 17.93 -7.36
C ARG A 109 1.43 17.19 -6.16
N THR A 110 0.92 15.98 -6.40
CA THR A 110 0.40 15.11 -5.35
C THR A 110 1.24 13.85 -5.21
N ILE A 111 1.43 13.41 -3.98
CA ILE A 111 1.99 12.10 -3.65
C ILE A 111 0.96 11.32 -2.86
N THR A 112 0.57 10.15 -3.35
CA THR A 112 -0.46 9.34 -2.70
C THR A 112 0.13 8.02 -2.22
N LEU A 113 -0.05 7.72 -0.95
CA LEU A 113 0.21 6.39 -0.40
C LEU A 113 -1.09 5.59 -0.46
N PHE A 114 -1.06 4.51 -1.22
CA PHE A 114 -2.04 3.44 -1.15
C PHE A 114 -1.49 2.34 -0.25
N ASN A 115 -2.29 1.84 0.70
CA ASN A 115 -2.02 0.58 1.37
C ASN A 115 -3.18 -0.37 1.10
N LEU A 116 -2.87 -1.50 0.47
CA LEU A 116 -3.85 -2.45 -0.04
C LEU A 116 -3.59 -3.82 0.61
N ILE A 117 -4.51 -4.26 1.45
CA ILE A 117 -4.40 -5.52 2.20
C ILE A 117 -5.30 -6.64 1.66
N ALA A 118 -5.81 -6.50 0.44
CA ALA A 118 -6.65 -7.52 -0.21
C ALA A 118 -5.98 -8.92 -0.25
N LEU A 119 -4.64 -8.98 -0.23
CA LEU A 119 -3.89 -10.25 -0.21
C LEU A 119 -3.50 -10.72 1.20
N HIS A 120 -3.82 -9.97 2.25
CA HIS A 120 -3.43 -10.34 3.61
C HIS A 120 -4.02 -11.69 4.01
N ASP A 121 -3.20 -12.56 4.64
CA ASP A 121 -3.68 -13.83 5.18
C ASP A 121 -4.72 -13.59 6.29
N GLY A 122 -5.72 -14.47 6.37
CA GLY A 122 -6.81 -14.34 7.32
C GLY A 122 -7.99 -13.49 6.83
N ASN A 123 -7.91 -12.87 5.66
CA ASN A 123 -9.08 -12.27 5.03
C ASN A 123 -10.14 -13.33 4.72
N ARG A 124 -11.42 -12.99 4.94
CA ARG A 124 -12.54 -13.92 4.90
C ARG A 124 -13.62 -13.43 3.94
N THR A 125 -14.45 -14.36 3.50
CA THR A 125 -15.69 -14.02 2.79
C THR A 125 -16.64 -13.31 3.75
N PRO A 126 -17.21 -12.15 3.37
CA PRO A 126 -18.12 -11.41 4.23
C PRO A 126 -19.26 -12.26 4.75
N GLY A 127 -19.51 -12.18 6.06
CA GLY A 127 -20.61 -12.86 6.73
C GLY A 127 -20.51 -14.38 6.84
N SER A 128 -19.54 -15.03 6.19
CA SER A 128 -19.40 -16.50 6.22
C SER A 128 -18.26 -17.01 7.10
N GLY A 129 -17.32 -16.15 7.45
CA GLY A 129 -16.11 -16.52 8.19
C GLY A 129 -15.15 -17.46 7.47
N LYS A 130 -15.47 -17.85 6.22
CA LYS A 130 -14.62 -18.74 5.43
C LYS A 130 -13.34 -18.02 4.99
N SER A 131 -12.21 -18.66 5.21
CA SER A 131 -10.90 -18.20 4.69
C SER A 131 -10.92 -18.16 3.17
N LEU A 132 -10.29 -17.15 2.62
CA LEU A 132 -10.17 -16.96 1.17
C LEU A 132 -8.84 -17.50 0.65
N ASP A 133 -8.88 -18.20 -0.47
CA ASP A 133 -7.68 -18.65 -1.15
C ASP A 133 -6.87 -17.49 -1.70
N PHE A 134 -5.54 -17.60 -1.63
CA PHE A 134 -4.63 -16.57 -2.10
C PHE A 134 -4.74 -16.32 -3.61
N LYS A 135 -4.76 -17.40 -4.42
CA LYS A 135 -4.73 -17.30 -5.88
C LYS A 135 -5.89 -16.47 -6.45
N PRO A 136 -7.17 -16.73 -6.14
CA PRO A 136 -8.27 -15.92 -6.67
C PRO A 136 -8.19 -14.44 -6.26
N ARG A 137 -7.70 -14.15 -5.04
CA ARG A 137 -7.50 -12.78 -4.56
C ARG A 137 -6.39 -12.08 -5.33
N ALA A 138 -5.28 -12.77 -5.58
CA ALA A 138 -4.18 -12.24 -6.37
C ALA A 138 -4.60 -11.97 -7.82
N GLU A 139 -5.32 -12.89 -8.45
CA GLU A 139 -5.87 -12.70 -9.79
C GLU A 139 -6.83 -11.51 -9.87
N ARG A 140 -7.66 -11.31 -8.84
CA ARG A 140 -8.53 -10.14 -8.75
C ARG A 140 -7.71 -8.85 -8.63
N LEU A 141 -6.78 -8.77 -7.69
CA LEU A 141 -5.93 -7.61 -7.51
C LEU A 141 -5.18 -7.24 -8.79
N LEU A 142 -4.62 -8.22 -9.48
CA LEU A 142 -3.90 -7.99 -10.73
C LEU A 142 -4.84 -7.48 -11.85
N ARG A 143 -6.07 -7.98 -11.94
CA ARG A 143 -7.07 -7.44 -12.88
C ARG A 143 -7.44 -6.00 -12.52
N ASP A 144 -7.68 -5.70 -11.24
CA ASP A 144 -8.01 -4.36 -10.75
C ASP A 144 -6.89 -3.36 -11.06
N LEU A 145 -5.63 -3.74 -10.79
CA LEU A 145 -4.47 -2.92 -11.13
C LEU A 145 -4.30 -2.73 -12.64
N ASN A 146 -4.51 -3.79 -13.44
CA ASN A 146 -4.43 -3.67 -14.90
C ASN A 146 -5.51 -2.74 -15.46
N THR A 147 -6.74 -2.84 -14.97
CA THR A 147 -7.84 -1.92 -15.35
C THR A 147 -7.46 -0.48 -15.03
N PHE A 148 -6.99 -0.24 -13.80
CA PHE A 148 -6.58 1.09 -13.38
C PHE A 148 -5.41 1.65 -14.20
N MET A 149 -4.40 0.83 -14.49
CA MET A 149 -3.26 1.25 -15.34
C MET A 149 -3.70 1.62 -16.75
N ASN A 150 -4.62 0.86 -17.35
CA ASN A 150 -5.17 1.19 -18.69
C ASN A 150 -5.95 2.51 -18.64
N GLU A 151 -6.65 2.79 -17.57
CA GLU A 151 -7.35 4.06 -17.37
C GLU A 151 -6.38 5.24 -17.17
N LEU A 152 -5.27 5.03 -16.45
CA LEU A 152 -4.22 6.04 -16.33
C LEU A 152 -3.58 6.34 -17.70
N GLU A 153 -3.30 5.31 -18.49
CA GLU A 153 -2.77 5.47 -19.85
C GLU A 153 -3.73 6.29 -20.72
N ALA A 154 -5.01 5.93 -20.71
CA ALA A 154 -6.05 6.64 -21.48
C ALA A 154 -6.27 8.08 -21.01
N SER A 155 -5.97 8.40 -19.76
CA SER A 155 -6.16 9.75 -19.21
C SER A 155 -5.14 10.76 -19.72
N GLY A 156 -3.98 10.31 -20.21
CA GLY A 156 -2.87 11.18 -20.61
C GLY A 156 -2.23 11.99 -19.47
N ARG A 157 -2.64 11.76 -18.19
CA ARG A 157 -2.09 12.50 -17.05
C ARG A 157 -0.68 12.04 -16.71
N PRO A 158 0.23 12.96 -16.36
CA PRO A 158 1.58 12.60 -15.92
C PRO A 158 1.51 11.96 -14.53
N VAL A 159 1.69 10.64 -14.45
CA VAL A 159 1.68 9.87 -13.20
C VAL A 159 2.87 8.92 -13.17
N LEU A 160 3.59 8.89 -12.05
CA LEU A 160 4.50 7.81 -11.71
C LEU A 160 3.79 6.86 -10.75
N LEU A 161 3.55 5.63 -11.18
CA LEU A 161 3.03 4.56 -10.35
C LEU A 161 4.18 3.66 -9.88
N LEU A 162 4.30 3.50 -8.55
CA LEU A 162 5.19 2.54 -7.92
C LEU A 162 4.34 1.47 -7.23
N ILE A 163 4.61 0.19 -7.50
CA ILE A 163 3.99 -0.93 -6.79
C ILE A 163 5.08 -1.64 -6.01
N VAL A 164 4.95 -1.62 -4.69
CA VAL A 164 5.94 -2.16 -3.76
C VAL A 164 5.24 -3.12 -2.81
N PRO A 165 5.31 -4.45 -3.03
CA PRO A 165 4.86 -5.40 -2.03
C PRO A 165 5.66 -5.21 -0.72
N GLU A 166 4.98 -5.23 0.41
CA GLU A 166 5.64 -5.06 1.72
C GLU A 166 6.53 -6.25 2.08
N HIS A 167 6.06 -7.45 1.73
CA HIS A 167 6.75 -8.73 1.95
C HIS A 167 6.13 -9.81 1.09
N GLY A 168 6.83 -10.93 0.93
CA GLY A 168 6.28 -12.12 0.30
C GLY A 168 5.26 -12.83 1.19
N ALA A 169 4.49 -13.73 0.59
CA ALA A 169 3.55 -14.60 1.29
C ALA A 169 4.15 -15.99 1.45
N ALA A 170 4.20 -16.51 2.68
CA ALA A 170 4.57 -17.89 2.96
C ALA A 170 3.39 -18.85 2.67
N VAL A 171 2.88 -18.83 1.43
CA VAL A 171 1.69 -19.60 1.01
C VAL A 171 1.92 -21.10 1.19
N ARG A 172 3.14 -21.53 0.91
CA ARG A 172 3.61 -22.91 1.15
C ARG A 172 4.69 -22.86 2.20
N GLY A 173 4.63 -23.80 3.15
CA GLY A 173 5.73 -23.96 4.09
C GLY A 173 7.03 -24.37 3.38
N ASP A 174 8.13 -24.21 4.06
CA ASP A 174 9.44 -24.68 3.65
C ASP A 174 10.07 -25.57 4.73
N ARG A 175 11.38 -25.85 4.62
CA ARG A 175 12.10 -26.69 5.59
C ARG A 175 12.24 -26.06 6.97
N ILE A 176 12.01 -24.75 7.08
CA ILE A 176 12.32 -23.94 8.27
C ILE A 176 11.05 -23.47 8.97
N GLN A 177 10.00 -23.19 8.21
CA GLN A 177 8.74 -22.70 8.78
C GLN A 177 7.50 -23.29 8.09
N MET A 178 6.43 -23.42 8.84
CA MET A 178 5.14 -23.92 8.35
C MET A 178 4.51 -22.92 7.38
N ALA A 179 3.59 -23.41 6.54
CA ALA A 179 2.79 -22.55 5.67
C ALA A 179 2.11 -21.44 6.45
N ARG A 180 2.11 -20.24 5.90
CA ARG A 180 1.55 -19.01 6.45
C ARG A 180 2.29 -18.39 7.64
N LEU A 181 3.34 -19.02 8.17
CA LEU A 181 4.22 -18.39 9.15
C LEU A 181 5.26 -17.51 8.45
N ARG A 182 5.59 -16.37 9.04
CA ARG A 182 6.47 -15.33 8.48
C ARG A 182 7.49 -14.80 9.48
N GLU A 183 7.65 -15.49 10.60
CA GLU A 183 8.53 -15.07 11.70
C GLU A 183 10.00 -15.15 11.31
N ILE A 184 10.35 -16.13 10.49
CA ILE A 184 11.74 -16.32 10.03
C ILE A 184 11.91 -15.60 8.67
N PRO A 185 12.75 -14.57 8.59
CA PRO A 185 13.03 -13.90 7.32
C PRO A 185 13.74 -14.86 6.37
N SER A 186 13.07 -15.23 5.30
CA SER A 186 13.65 -16.02 4.20
C SER A 186 13.63 -15.17 2.92
N PRO A 187 14.45 -15.49 1.89
CA PRO A 187 14.40 -14.78 0.61
C PRO A 187 13.00 -14.73 -0.01
N HIS A 188 12.20 -15.78 0.13
CA HIS A 188 10.82 -15.82 -0.37
C HIS A 188 9.88 -14.79 0.30
N ILE A 189 10.23 -14.32 1.49
CA ILE A 189 9.45 -13.34 2.23
C ILE A 189 10.04 -11.93 2.07
N THR A 190 11.37 -11.84 2.01
CA THR A 190 12.08 -10.55 2.06
C THR A 190 12.43 -9.97 0.69
N HIS A 191 12.55 -10.81 -0.35
CA HIS A 191 12.77 -10.36 -1.72
C HIS A 191 11.41 -10.15 -2.39
N VAL A 192 11.06 -8.91 -2.64
CA VAL A 192 9.81 -8.54 -3.29
C VAL A 192 10.08 -7.83 -4.62
N PRO A 193 9.29 -8.11 -5.68
CA PRO A 193 9.41 -7.39 -6.92
C PRO A 193 8.90 -5.95 -6.75
N VAL A 194 9.63 -4.97 -7.26
CA VAL A 194 9.19 -3.58 -7.31
C VAL A 194 8.92 -3.21 -8.75
N PHE A 195 7.79 -2.61 -9.02
CA PHE A 195 7.39 -2.15 -10.34
C PHE A 195 7.28 -0.63 -10.36
N ALA A 196 7.76 -0.01 -11.44
CA ALA A 196 7.60 1.40 -11.71
C ALA A 196 7.10 1.60 -13.14
N LYS A 197 6.08 2.45 -13.31
CA LYS A 197 5.58 2.84 -14.63
C LYS A 197 5.26 4.32 -14.64
N PHE A 198 5.70 4.99 -15.70
CA PHE A 198 5.32 6.37 -16.01
C PHE A 198 4.15 6.37 -16.99
N PHE A 199 3.20 7.26 -16.76
CA PHE A 199 2.05 7.52 -17.63
C PHE A 199 2.07 8.97 -18.08
N GLY A 200 1.45 9.26 -19.23
CA GLY A 200 1.28 10.62 -19.72
C GLY A 200 2.57 11.38 -20.04
N LEU A 201 3.69 10.68 -20.17
CA LEU A 201 4.91 11.30 -20.69
C LEU A 201 4.79 11.47 -22.19
N SER A 202 4.79 12.72 -22.67
CA SER A 202 4.93 12.96 -24.10
C SER A 202 6.33 12.54 -24.52
N THR A 203 6.42 11.65 -25.50
CA THR A 203 7.69 11.23 -26.12
C THR A 203 8.30 12.30 -27.02
N LYS A 204 7.89 13.56 -26.88
CA LYS A 204 8.58 14.67 -27.54
C LYS A 204 9.87 14.93 -26.77
N SER A 205 10.92 14.22 -27.16
CA SER A 205 12.28 14.68 -26.93
C SER A 205 12.42 16.11 -27.47
N PRO A 206 13.14 16.95 -26.75
CA PRO A 206 13.51 18.26 -27.25
C PRO A 206 14.37 18.15 -28.51
#